data_7f126263dd38e5a977930d1ab2b3b68a
#
_entry.id   7f126263dd38e5a977930d1ab2b3b68a
#
_cell.length_a   1.000
_cell.length_b   1.000
_cell.length_c   1.000
_cell.angle_alpha   90.00
_cell.angle_beta   90.00
_cell.angle_gamma   90.00
#
_symmetry.space_group_name_H-M   'P 1'
#
loop_
_entity.id
_entity.type
_entity.pdbx_description
1 polymer ?
#
loop_
_entity_poly.entity_id
_entity_poly.type
_entity_poly.pdbx_seq_one_letter_code
_entity_poly.pdbx_strand_id
1 'polypeptide(L)'
;MAVSSNGYRLAKHLSAWQTAGLNQLNISIDSFDPTIFKQITGFDILPTLLQDIDTLLATTDIKLKLNGILMADTAFDNLQSVLGFVKNRPVTYRFIEFMQTSDNKALFFAQHSSGQLIKDFLLENGWQSQRRASDAGPAIEYRHADYVGGIGLIEPYAPQFCDSCNRLRVSSQGKVHLCLFDNGSYDVRGFLANGDVDGLVHALQSLMPIKPEHHLLKQNDSGIMANLSMIGG
;
A
#
# COMPACT_ATOMS: atom_id res chain seq x y z
N MET A 1 -10.73 4.72 10.84
CA MET A 1 -9.35 4.23 11.08
C MET A 1 -9.00 3.14 10.07
N ALA A 2 -7.77 3.08 9.59
CA ALA A 2 -7.29 2.04 8.67
C ALA A 2 -6.08 1.31 9.27
N VAL A 3 -5.96 0.00 8.99
CA VAL A 3 -4.83 -0.84 9.41
C VAL A 3 -4.25 -1.51 8.17
N SER A 4 -2.92 -1.64 8.11
CA SER A 4 -2.23 -2.50 7.15
C SER A 4 -1.66 -3.72 7.87
N SER A 5 -1.80 -4.90 7.27
CA SER A 5 -1.44 -6.19 7.86
C SER A 5 -0.97 -7.17 6.79
N ASN A 6 -0.18 -8.15 7.18
CA ASN A 6 0.11 -9.33 6.36
C ASN A 6 -1.01 -10.39 6.42
N GLY A 7 -2.10 -10.10 7.15
CA GLY A 7 -3.24 -11.01 7.31
C GLY A 7 -3.00 -12.20 8.24
N TYR A 8 -1.82 -12.35 8.83
CA TYR A 8 -1.57 -13.45 9.76
C TYR A 8 -2.53 -13.37 10.96
N ARG A 9 -3.24 -14.47 11.19
CA ARG A 9 -4.28 -14.58 12.24
C ARG A 9 -5.42 -13.56 12.10
N LEU A 10 -5.82 -13.22 10.88
CA LEU A 10 -6.88 -12.26 10.60
C LEU A 10 -8.15 -12.54 11.41
N ALA A 11 -8.67 -13.77 11.37
CA ALA A 11 -9.88 -14.16 12.09
C ALA A 11 -9.79 -13.91 13.61
N LYS A 12 -8.60 -14.13 14.20
CA LYS A 12 -8.38 -13.92 15.65
C LYS A 12 -8.56 -12.46 16.07
N HIS A 13 -8.20 -11.51 15.20
CA HIS A 13 -8.19 -10.08 15.53
C HIS A 13 -9.46 -9.35 15.06
N LEU A 14 -10.27 -9.96 14.20
CA LEU A 14 -11.37 -9.31 13.52
C LEU A 14 -12.39 -8.67 14.49
N SER A 15 -12.85 -9.42 15.49
CA SER A 15 -13.81 -8.93 16.49
C SER A 15 -13.27 -7.73 17.29
N ALA A 16 -12.01 -7.80 17.72
CA ALA A 16 -11.37 -6.70 18.44
C ALA A 16 -11.22 -5.45 17.57
N TRP A 17 -10.90 -5.61 16.30
CA TRP A 17 -10.80 -4.51 15.34
C TRP A 17 -12.14 -3.85 15.04
N GLN A 18 -13.22 -4.66 14.90
CA GLN A 18 -14.58 -4.12 14.75
C GLN A 18 -14.98 -3.29 15.97
N THR A 19 -14.76 -3.82 17.19
CA THR A 19 -15.05 -3.12 18.44
C THR A 19 -14.25 -1.82 18.58
N ALA A 20 -13.01 -1.80 18.09
CA ALA A 20 -12.16 -0.61 18.05
C ALA A 20 -12.54 0.41 16.94
N GLY A 21 -13.58 0.14 16.14
CA GLY A 21 -14.04 1.04 15.07
C GLY A 21 -13.17 1.02 13.83
N LEU A 22 -12.50 -0.11 13.51
CA LEU A 22 -11.80 -0.27 12.25
C LEU A 22 -12.80 -0.23 11.10
N ASN A 23 -12.57 0.64 10.13
CA ASN A 23 -13.44 0.78 8.94
C ASN A 23 -12.72 0.48 7.62
N GLN A 24 -11.41 0.30 7.64
CA GLN A 24 -10.63 -0.12 6.46
C GLN A 24 -9.47 -1.03 6.86
N LEU A 25 -9.29 -2.11 6.13
CA LEU A 25 -8.16 -3.03 6.26
C LEU A 25 -7.42 -3.14 4.93
N ASN A 26 -6.09 -3.05 4.98
CA ASN A 26 -5.23 -3.35 3.85
C ASN A 26 -4.47 -4.63 4.16
N ILE A 27 -4.50 -5.62 3.26
CA ILE A 27 -3.78 -6.88 3.42
C ILE A 27 -2.79 -7.04 2.27
N SER A 28 -1.56 -7.44 2.58
CA SER A 28 -0.55 -7.74 1.57
C SER A 28 -0.74 -9.15 1.03
N ILE A 29 -0.97 -9.28 -0.28
CA ILE A 29 -1.04 -10.54 -1.03
C ILE A 29 -0.36 -10.30 -2.37
N ASP A 30 0.90 -10.73 -2.49
CA ASP A 30 1.69 -10.52 -3.70
C ASP A 30 1.36 -11.55 -4.79
N SER A 31 0.79 -12.68 -4.43
CA SER A 31 0.34 -13.71 -5.38
C SER A 31 -0.85 -14.50 -4.85
N PHE A 32 -1.75 -14.90 -5.75
CA PHE A 32 -2.83 -15.87 -5.46
C PHE A 32 -2.42 -17.32 -5.75
N ASP A 33 -1.22 -17.57 -6.28
CA ASP A 33 -0.63 -18.90 -6.35
C ASP A 33 -0.01 -19.27 -4.99
N PRO A 34 -0.45 -20.38 -4.34
CA PRO A 34 0.04 -20.76 -3.02
C PRO A 34 1.55 -21.02 -2.97
N THR A 35 2.12 -21.53 -4.07
CA THR A 35 3.56 -21.83 -4.15
C THR A 35 4.37 -20.56 -4.19
N ILE A 36 3.95 -19.60 -5.05
CA ILE A 36 4.59 -18.31 -5.19
C ILE A 36 4.42 -17.49 -3.90
N PHE A 37 3.21 -17.48 -3.33
CA PHE A 37 2.93 -16.81 -2.06
C PHE A 37 3.85 -17.31 -0.95
N LYS A 38 4.01 -18.64 -0.84
CA LYS A 38 4.91 -19.27 0.15
C LYS A 38 6.38 -18.93 -0.11
N GLN A 39 6.81 -18.85 -1.37
CA GLN A 39 8.18 -18.44 -1.72
C GLN A 39 8.48 -17.00 -1.30
N ILE A 40 7.54 -16.09 -1.53
CA ILE A 40 7.67 -14.66 -1.20
C ILE A 40 7.61 -14.45 0.32
N THR A 41 6.62 -15.03 0.99
CA THR A 41 6.33 -14.73 2.40
C THR A 41 7.03 -15.64 3.40
N GLY A 42 7.46 -16.82 2.97
CA GLY A 42 7.97 -17.90 3.84
C GLY A 42 6.86 -18.69 4.56
N PHE A 43 5.57 -18.38 4.33
CA PHE A 43 4.45 -18.99 5.05
C PHE A 43 3.44 -19.66 4.12
N ASP A 44 2.94 -20.83 4.52
CA ASP A 44 1.92 -21.61 3.80
C ASP A 44 0.53 -21.32 4.39
N ILE A 45 0.08 -20.08 4.27
CA ILE A 45 -1.18 -19.62 4.91
C ILE A 45 -2.21 -19.06 3.91
N LEU A 46 -1.90 -19.01 2.63
CA LEU A 46 -2.79 -18.36 1.65
C LEU A 46 -4.21 -18.95 1.65
N PRO A 47 -4.43 -20.27 1.66
CA PRO A 47 -5.80 -20.82 1.68
C PRO A 47 -6.59 -20.37 2.90
N THR A 48 -5.98 -20.38 4.10
CA THR A 48 -6.62 -19.91 5.33
C THR A 48 -6.89 -18.41 5.27
N LEU A 49 -5.94 -17.63 4.77
CA LEU A 49 -6.09 -16.18 4.62
C LEU A 49 -7.26 -15.82 3.69
N LEU A 50 -7.43 -16.54 2.58
CA LEU A 50 -8.56 -16.33 1.66
C LEU A 50 -9.90 -16.65 2.31
N GLN A 51 -9.97 -17.72 3.11
CA GLN A 51 -11.18 -18.04 3.90
C GLN A 51 -11.49 -16.97 4.94
N ASP A 52 -10.48 -16.47 5.64
CA ASP A 52 -10.62 -15.37 6.60
C ASP A 52 -11.11 -14.09 5.92
N ILE A 53 -10.62 -13.80 4.71
CA ILE A 53 -11.07 -12.67 3.87
C ILE A 53 -12.55 -12.85 3.50
N ASP A 54 -12.97 -14.02 3.03
CA ASP A 54 -14.36 -14.27 2.68
C ASP A 54 -15.26 -14.14 3.93
N THR A 55 -14.81 -14.59 5.08
CA THR A 55 -15.50 -14.41 6.37
C THR A 55 -15.63 -12.92 6.73
N LEU A 56 -14.54 -12.13 6.60
CA LEU A 56 -14.55 -10.69 6.84
C LEU A 56 -15.58 -9.99 5.96
N LEU A 57 -15.58 -10.30 4.66
CA LEU A 57 -16.50 -9.70 3.70
C LEU A 57 -17.97 -10.06 3.98
N ALA A 58 -18.24 -11.26 4.50
CA ALA A 58 -19.59 -11.72 4.82
C ALA A 58 -20.12 -11.19 6.16
N THR A 59 -19.25 -10.85 7.11
CA THR A 59 -19.64 -10.56 8.50
C THR A 59 -19.39 -9.13 8.95
N THR A 60 -18.79 -8.30 8.10
CA THR A 60 -18.39 -6.92 8.48
C THR A 60 -18.59 -5.94 7.34
N ASP A 61 -18.70 -4.64 7.70
CA ASP A 61 -18.67 -3.52 6.75
C ASP A 61 -17.25 -2.94 6.57
N ILE A 62 -16.22 -3.64 7.02
CA ILE A 62 -14.82 -3.19 6.89
C ILE A 62 -14.44 -3.19 5.41
N LYS A 63 -14.06 -2.04 4.88
CA LYS A 63 -13.57 -1.92 3.50
C LYS A 63 -12.24 -2.63 3.36
N LEU A 64 -12.17 -3.62 2.49
CA LEU A 64 -10.95 -4.39 2.26
C LEU A 64 -10.23 -3.91 1.01
N LYS A 65 -8.94 -3.67 1.15
CA LYS A 65 -8.01 -3.46 0.04
C LYS A 65 -6.88 -4.48 0.14
N LEU A 66 -6.53 -5.09 -0.98
CA LEU A 66 -5.35 -5.96 -1.08
C LEU A 66 -4.23 -5.21 -1.78
N ASN A 67 -3.00 -5.46 -1.36
CA ASN A 67 -1.81 -4.88 -1.96
C ASN A 67 -0.89 -5.99 -2.46
N GLY A 68 -0.37 -5.86 -3.65
CA GLY A 68 0.70 -6.72 -4.16
C GLY A 68 1.71 -5.91 -4.95
N ILE A 69 2.97 -6.32 -4.85
CA ILE A 69 4.06 -5.70 -5.59
C ILE A 69 4.00 -6.16 -7.04
N LEU A 70 4.14 -5.22 -7.97
CA LEU A 70 4.21 -5.50 -9.39
C LEU A 70 5.65 -5.89 -9.75
N MET A 71 5.86 -7.17 -10.05
CA MET A 71 7.14 -7.74 -10.47
C MET A 71 7.08 -8.11 -11.95
N ALA A 72 8.17 -7.91 -12.69
CA ALA A 72 8.20 -8.06 -14.14
C ALA A 72 7.85 -9.48 -14.62
N ASP A 73 8.36 -10.49 -13.92
CA ASP A 73 8.19 -11.90 -14.30
C ASP A 73 6.81 -12.50 -13.97
N THR A 74 6.04 -11.88 -13.07
CA THR A 74 4.75 -12.38 -12.62
C THR A 74 3.58 -11.44 -12.89
N ALA A 75 3.83 -10.27 -13.45
CA ALA A 75 2.85 -9.19 -13.59
C ALA A 75 1.54 -9.63 -14.25
N PHE A 76 1.63 -10.31 -15.40
CA PHE A 76 0.46 -10.66 -16.19
C PHE A 76 -0.30 -11.86 -15.62
N ASP A 77 0.38 -12.89 -15.16
CA ASP A 77 -0.24 -14.07 -14.53
C ASP A 77 -0.95 -13.68 -13.24
N ASN A 78 -0.33 -12.80 -12.46
CA ASN A 78 -0.94 -12.25 -11.26
C ASN A 78 -2.17 -11.39 -11.59
N LEU A 79 -2.13 -10.58 -12.66
CA LEU A 79 -3.30 -9.80 -13.11
C LEU A 79 -4.51 -10.69 -13.40
N GLN A 80 -4.35 -11.81 -14.11
CA GLN A 80 -5.45 -12.73 -14.42
C GLN A 80 -6.05 -13.32 -13.14
N SER A 81 -5.21 -13.74 -12.20
CA SER A 81 -5.64 -14.26 -10.90
C SER A 81 -6.39 -13.19 -10.08
N VAL A 82 -5.88 -11.97 -10.07
CA VAL A 82 -6.50 -10.81 -9.40
C VAL A 82 -7.86 -10.49 -10.00
N LEU A 83 -7.98 -10.46 -11.34
CA LEU A 83 -9.25 -10.21 -12.03
C LEU A 83 -10.29 -11.26 -11.65
N GLY A 84 -9.91 -12.53 -11.63
CA GLY A 84 -10.78 -13.61 -11.16
C GLY A 84 -11.23 -13.41 -9.71
N PHE A 85 -10.34 -12.98 -8.84
CA PHE A 85 -10.64 -12.75 -7.43
C PHE A 85 -11.60 -11.58 -7.19
N VAL A 86 -11.34 -10.42 -7.81
CA VAL A 86 -12.15 -9.20 -7.62
C VAL A 86 -13.48 -9.24 -8.37
N LYS A 87 -13.69 -10.20 -9.28
CA LYS A 87 -14.92 -10.29 -10.10
C LYS A 87 -16.18 -10.34 -9.23
N ASN A 88 -16.17 -11.16 -8.20
CA ASN A 88 -17.33 -11.42 -7.35
C ASN A 88 -17.14 -10.95 -5.90
N ARG A 89 -16.11 -10.18 -5.60
CA ARG A 89 -15.81 -9.69 -4.25
C ARG A 89 -15.67 -8.17 -4.21
N PRO A 90 -16.26 -7.46 -3.25
CA PRO A 90 -16.18 -6.01 -3.11
C PRO A 90 -14.82 -5.58 -2.53
N VAL A 91 -13.74 -5.96 -3.21
CA VAL A 91 -12.36 -5.73 -2.81
C VAL A 91 -11.66 -4.91 -3.89
N THR A 92 -10.84 -3.94 -3.51
CA THR A 92 -9.92 -3.29 -4.44
C THR A 92 -8.53 -3.92 -4.27
N TYR A 93 -8.03 -4.58 -5.32
CA TYR A 93 -6.63 -5.03 -5.36
C TYR A 93 -5.76 -3.91 -5.95
N ARG A 94 -4.67 -3.58 -5.25
CA ARG A 94 -3.76 -2.50 -5.66
C ARG A 94 -2.41 -3.09 -6.05
N PHE A 95 -2.05 -2.96 -7.30
CA PHE A 95 -0.69 -3.19 -7.77
C PHE A 95 0.18 -2.00 -7.37
N ILE A 96 1.31 -2.28 -6.75
CA ILE A 96 2.29 -1.27 -6.33
C ILE A 96 3.55 -1.50 -7.15
N GLU A 97 3.95 -0.53 -7.94
CA GLU A 97 5.25 -0.61 -8.62
C GLU A 97 6.36 -0.88 -7.61
N PHE A 98 7.24 -1.82 -7.95
CA PHE A 98 8.35 -2.16 -7.10
C PHE A 98 9.26 -0.95 -6.90
N MET A 99 9.46 -0.57 -5.64
CA MET A 99 10.23 0.61 -5.27
C MET A 99 11.65 0.23 -4.87
N GLN A 100 12.62 0.99 -5.38
CA GLN A 100 14.02 0.82 -5.00
C GLN A 100 14.24 1.25 -3.55
N THR A 101 15.05 0.45 -2.83
CA THR A 101 15.63 0.79 -1.53
C THR A 101 17.12 0.46 -1.55
N SER A 102 17.86 0.79 -0.48
CA SER A 102 19.29 0.44 -0.42
C SER A 102 19.52 -1.06 -0.45
N ASP A 103 18.62 -1.85 0.15
CA ASP A 103 18.79 -3.29 0.35
C ASP A 103 18.34 -4.13 -0.87
N ASN A 104 17.50 -3.57 -1.76
CA ASN A 104 16.91 -4.33 -2.86
C ASN A 104 17.41 -3.93 -4.26
N LYS A 105 18.46 -3.14 -4.37
CA LYS A 105 18.88 -2.51 -5.62
C LYS A 105 19.06 -3.49 -6.79
N ALA A 106 19.72 -4.62 -6.56
CA ALA A 106 19.94 -5.64 -7.61
C ALA A 106 18.60 -6.27 -8.06
N LEU A 107 17.73 -6.61 -7.11
CA LEU A 107 16.40 -7.16 -7.38
C LEU A 107 15.53 -6.13 -8.09
N PHE A 108 15.62 -4.87 -7.70
CA PHE A 108 14.88 -3.79 -8.35
C PHE A 108 15.21 -3.70 -9.84
N PHE A 109 16.48 -3.66 -10.21
CA PHE A 109 16.86 -3.59 -11.64
C PHE A 109 16.48 -4.84 -12.43
N ALA A 110 16.40 -6.01 -11.78
CA ALA A 110 15.99 -7.24 -12.44
C ALA A 110 14.46 -7.35 -12.60
N GLN A 111 13.67 -6.80 -11.67
CA GLN A 111 12.24 -7.13 -11.51
C GLN A 111 11.30 -5.90 -11.56
N HIS A 112 11.82 -4.68 -11.65
CA HIS A 112 10.96 -3.51 -11.78
C HIS A 112 10.16 -3.55 -13.08
N SER A 113 8.85 -3.35 -12.95
CA SER A 113 7.91 -3.22 -14.06
C SER A 113 7.03 -1.99 -13.82
N SER A 114 6.85 -1.19 -14.86
CA SER A 114 5.93 -0.07 -14.81
C SER A 114 4.48 -0.52 -14.75
N GLY A 115 3.66 0.17 -13.98
CA GLY A 115 2.20 -0.01 -13.94
C GLY A 115 1.51 0.27 -15.27
N GLN A 116 2.21 0.88 -16.24
CA GLN A 116 1.63 1.25 -17.54
C GLN A 116 1.06 0.05 -18.30
N LEU A 117 1.71 -1.12 -18.25
CA LEU A 117 1.21 -2.35 -18.90
C LEU A 117 -0.15 -2.77 -18.35
N ILE A 118 -0.32 -2.74 -17.02
CA ILE A 118 -1.59 -3.06 -16.36
C ILE A 118 -2.64 -2.01 -16.72
N LYS A 119 -2.26 -0.75 -16.71
CA LYS A 119 -3.14 0.37 -17.07
C LYS A 119 -3.67 0.26 -18.50
N ASP A 120 -2.81 0.00 -19.45
CA ASP A 120 -3.19 -0.15 -20.87
C ASP A 120 -4.15 -1.33 -21.02
N PHE A 121 -3.82 -2.49 -20.44
CA PHE A 121 -4.72 -3.64 -20.44
C PHE A 121 -6.10 -3.29 -19.83
N LEU A 122 -6.15 -2.60 -18.71
CA LEU A 122 -7.43 -2.23 -18.07
C LEU A 122 -8.27 -1.32 -18.98
N LEU A 123 -7.65 -0.29 -19.58
CA LEU A 123 -8.35 0.66 -20.44
C LEU A 123 -8.86 -0.01 -21.73
N GLU A 124 -8.05 -0.86 -22.37
CA GLU A 124 -8.42 -1.63 -23.56
C GLU A 124 -9.56 -2.62 -23.30
N ASN A 125 -9.68 -3.09 -22.04
CA ASN A 125 -10.73 -4.02 -21.64
C ASN A 125 -11.92 -3.34 -20.92
N GLY A 126 -12.13 -2.04 -21.13
CA GLY A 126 -13.35 -1.34 -20.70
C GLY A 126 -13.36 -0.86 -19.24
N TRP A 127 -12.24 -0.99 -18.52
CA TRP A 127 -12.14 -0.44 -17.17
C TRP A 127 -12.02 1.10 -17.23
N GLN A 128 -12.66 1.76 -16.29
CA GLN A 128 -12.69 3.22 -16.22
C GLN A 128 -12.00 3.70 -14.94
N SER A 129 -11.10 4.68 -15.09
CA SER A 129 -10.46 5.31 -13.94
C SER A 129 -11.47 6.11 -13.13
N GLN A 130 -11.36 6.01 -11.81
CA GLN A 130 -12.20 6.75 -10.88
C GLN A 130 -11.53 8.05 -10.45
N ARG A 131 -12.32 9.11 -10.33
CA ARG A 131 -11.83 10.37 -9.78
C ARG A 131 -11.40 10.16 -8.33
N ARG A 132 -10.16 10.54 -8.00
CA ARG A 132 -9.66 10.51 -6.62
C ARG A 132 -10.38 11.53 -5.75
N ALA A 133 -10.79 11.12 -4.55
CA ALA A 133 -11.14 12.05 -3.49
C ALA A 133 -9.87 12.75 -2.96
N SER A 134 -10.01 13.95 -2.41
CA SER A 134 -8.88 14.76 -1.91
C SER A 134 -8.13 14.09 -0.74
N ASP A 135 -8.81 13.26 0.02
CA ASP A 135 -8.28 12.47 1.15
C ASP A 135 -7.88 11.04 0.77
N ALA A 136 -8.03 10.66 -0.51
CA ALA A 136 -7.67 9.32 -0.98
C ALA A 136 -6.17 9.08 -0.94
N GLY A 137 -5.79 7.81 -0.78
CA GLY A 137 -4.41 7.35 -0.91
C GLY A 137 -3.85 7.53 -2.34
N PRO A 138 -2.61 7.11 -2.60
CA PRO A 138 -1.92 7.38 -3.88
C PRO A 138 -2.43 6.58 -5.05
N ALA A 139 -3.25 5.55 -4.84
CA ALA A 139 -3.72 4.67 -5.90
C ALA A 139 -4.71 5.39 -6.83
N ILE A 140 -4.53 5.19 -8.15
CA ILE A 140 -5.58 5.44 -9.13
C ILE A 140 -6.41 4.16 -9.20
N GLU A 141 -7.71 4.25 -8.88
CA GLU A 141 -8.60 3.09 -8.89
C GLU A 141 -9.36 3.00 -10.21
N TYR A 142 -9.57 1.77 -10.68
CA TYR A 142 -10.30 1.43 -11.90
C TYR A 142 -11.47 0.52 -11.55
N ARG A 143 -12.61 0.74 -12.23
CA ARG A 143 -13.83 -0.05 -12.09
C ARG A 143 -14.33 -0.52 -13.45
N HIS A 144 -15.02 -1.65 -13.45
CA HIS A 144 -15.63 -2.23 -14.64
C HIS A 144 -17.04 -2.73 -14.30
N ALA A 145 -17.99 -2.63 -15.24
CA ALA A 145 -19.39 -2.96 -15.01
C ALA A 145 -19.61 -4.44 -14.60
N ASP A 146 -18.80 -5.35 -15.13
CA ASP A 146 -18.92 -6.80 -14.86
C ASP A 146 -18.18 -7.27 -13.60
N TYR A 147 -17.62 -6.36 -12.80
CA TYR A 147 -16.82 -6.64 -11.61
C TYR A 147 -17.37 -5.94 -10.37
N VAL A 148 -17.53 -6.69 -9.29
CA VAL A 148 -17.96 -6.13 -8.00
C VAL A 148 -16.81 -5.33 -7.35
N GLY A 149 -15.61 -5.82 -7.47
CA GLY A 149 -14.41 -5.20 -6.95
C GLY A 149 -13.75 -4.23 -7.93
N GLY A 150 -12.50 -3.90 -7.67
CA GLY A 150 -11.74 -2.97 -8.49
C GLY A 150 -10.24 -3.23 -8.48
N ILE A 151 -9.56 -2.55 -9.39
CA ILE A 151 -8.10 -2.56 -9.50
C ILE A 151 -7.58 -1.17 -9.15
N GLY A 152 -6.48 -1.10 -8.42
CA GLY A 152 -5.77 0.14 -8.14
C GLY A 152 -4.33 0.07 -8.64
N LEU A 153 -3.78 1.18 -9.06
CA LEU A 153 -2.36 1.30 -9.42
C LEU A 153 -1.71 2.35 -8.52
N ILE A 154 -0.59 1.99 -7.91
CA ILE A 154 0.29 2.89 -7.18
C ILE A 154 1.60 2.95 -7.95
N GLU A 155 1.82 4.08 -8.63
CA GLU A 155 2.89 4.28 -9.60
C GLU A 155 3.88 5.36 -9.10
N PRO A 156 4.79 5.05 -8.15
CA PRO A 156 5.70 6.03 -7.58
C PRO A 156 6.61 6.72 -8.61
N TYR A 157 6.87 6.05 -9.72
CA TYR A 157 7.71 6.58 -10.79
C TYR A 157 6.93 7.43 -11.81
N ALA A 158 5.60 7.53 -11.71
CA ALA A 158 4.81 8.42 -12.55
C ALA A 158 5.16 9.91 -12.30
N PRO A 159 5.14 10.77 -13.33
CA PRO A 159 5.55 12.16 -13.21
C PRO A 159 4.82 12.96 -12.11
N GLN A 160 3.53 12.71 -11.95
CA GLN A 160 2.62 13.49 -11.09
C GLN A 160 2.30 12.79 -9.76
N PHE A 161 3.06 11.75 -9.39
CA PHE A 161 2.77 10.95 -8.18
C PHE A 161 2.85 11.78 -6.89
N CYS A 162 3.77 12.73 -6.84
CA CYS A 162 4.01 13.56 -5.65
C CYS A 162 3.13 14.79 -5.57
N ASP A 163 2.53 15.27 -6.67
CA ASP A 163 1.82 16.56 -6.76
C ASP A 163 0.68 16.71 -5.74
N SER A 164 0.03 15.62 -5.39
CA SER A 164 -1.06 15.58 -4.41
C SER A 164 -0.70 14.85 -3.11
N CYS A 165 0.59 14.74 -2.78
CA CYS A 165 1.03 14.01 -1.60
C CYS A 165 0.83 14.81 -0.32
N ASN A 166 -0.17 14.45 0.47
CA ASN A 166 -0.52 15.04 1.77
C ASN A 166 -0.08 14.19 2.97
N ARG A 167 0.87 13.26 2.80
CA ARG A 167 1.20 12.25 3.81
C ARG A 167 2.41 12.64 4.64
N LEU A 168 2.29 12.38 5.93
CA LEU A 168 3.39 12.24 6.89
C LEU A 168 3.43 10.80 7.39
N ARG A 169 4.58 10.36 7.85
CA ARG A 169 4.74 9.05 8.50
C ARG A 169 5.39 9.23 9.86
N VAL A 170 4.92 8.43 10.80
CA VAL A 170 5.54 8.35 12.12
C VAL A 170 6.00 6.90 12.31
N SER A 171 7.29 6.72 12.52
CA SER A 171 7.85 5.39 12.80
C SER A 171 7.48 4.90 14.19
N SER A 172 7.61 3.58 14.43
CA SER A 172 7.45 2.98 15.76
C SER A 172 8.44 3.53 16.80
N GLN A 173 9.48 4.22 16.35
CA GLN A 173 10.47 4.88 17.19
C GLN A 173 10.11 6.35 17.51
N GLY A 174 8.91 6.82 17.15
CA GLY A 174 8.48 8.20 17.39
C GLY A 174 9.24 9.23 16.57
N LYS A 175 9.61 8.89 15.35
CA LYS A 175 10.24 9.81 14.39
C LYS A 175 9.30 10.13 13.25
N VAL A 176 9.17 11.40 12.90
CA VAL A 176 8.40 11.87 11.75
C VAL A 176 9.27 11.87 10.49
N HIS A 177 8.74 11.33 9.41
CA HIS A 177 9.31 11.35 8.08
C HIS A 177 8.37 12.13 7.15
N LEU A 178 8.90 13.13 6.45
CA LEU A 178 8.12 13.99 5.55
C LEU A 178 7.83 13.32 4.22
N CYS A 179 8.68 12.39 3.81
CA CYS A 179 8.52 11.56 2.62
C CYS A 179 8.87 10.10 2.95
N LEU A 180 8.38 9.14 2.15
CA LEU A 180 8.77 7.73 2.24
C LEU A 180 10.26 7.53 1.90
N PHE A 181 10.80 8.37 1.03
CA PHE A 181 12.16 8.33 0.50
C PHE A 181 12.96 9.57 0.95
N ASP A 182 12.77 9.96 2.21
CA ASP A 182 13.47 11.12 2.79
C ASP A 182 14.84 10.71 3.34
N ASN A 183 15.75 11.66 3.35
CA ASN A 183 17.07 11.52 3.94
C ASN A 183 17.09 11.94 5.42
N GLY A 184 15.96 12.31 5.99
CA GLY A 184 15.85 12.80 7.36
C GLY A 184 14.66 12.23 8.14
N SER A 185 14.75 12.42 9.45
CA SER A 185 13.64 12.16 10.38
C SER A 185 13.72 13.13 11.54
N TYR A 186 12.55 13.46 12.10
CA TYR A 186 12.40 14.42 13.20
C TYR A 186 11.88 13.72 14.44
N ASP A 187 12.59 13.79 15.54
CA ASP A 187 12.24 13.13 16.79
C ASP A 187 11.09 13.89 17.48
N VAL A 188 9.97 13.22 17.68
CA VAL A 188 8.79 13.78 18.37
C VAL A 188 8.48 13.07 19.68
N ARG A 189 9.36 12.19 20.17
CA ARG A 189 9.13 11.40 21.39
C ARG A 189 8.94 12.27 22.62
N GLY A 190 9.61 13.40 22.71
CA GLY A 190 9.47 14.33 23.84
C GLY A 190 8.04 14.84 23.98
N PHE A 191 7.41 15.23 22.88
CA PHE A 191 6.00 15.67 22.88
C PHE A 191 5.07 14.52 23.25
N LEU A 192 5.29 13.32 22.66
CA LEU A 192 4.45 12.13 22.93
C LEU A 192 4.53 11.68 24.39
N ALA A 193 5.74 11.67 24.98
CA ALA A 193 5.95 11.25 26.36
C ALA A 193 5.31 12.21 27.38
N ASN A 194 5.28 13.50 27.07
CA ASN A 194 4.74 14.53 27.96
C ASN A 194 3.25 14.84 27.67
N GLY A 195 2.64 14.22 26.66
CA GLY A 195 1.28 14.54 26.22
C GLY A 195 1.12 15.97 25.70
N ASP A 196 2.21 16.57 25.21
CA ASP A 196 2.24 17.94 24.70
C ASP A 196 1.71 17.98 23.27
N VAL A 197 0.38 18.02 23.14
CA VAL A 197 -0.30 18.03 21.86
C VAL A 197 -0.04 19.32 21.08
N ASP A 198 -0.07 20.47 21.76
CA ASP A 198 0.11 21.78 21.12
C ASP A 198 1.55 21.93 20.60
N GLY A 199 2.54 21.54 21.39
CA GLY A 199 3.94 21.53 20.97
C GLY A 199 4.16 20.58 19.76
N LEU A 200 3.52 19.41 19.76
CA LEU A 200 3.60 18.47 18.63
C LEU A 200 2.98 19.08 17.36
N VAL A 201 1.79 19.68 17.46
CA VAL A 201 1.13 20.33 16.32
C VAL A 201 2.01 21.45 15.76
N HIS A 202 2.56 22.30 16.63
CA HIS A 202 3.45 23.38 16.22
C HIS A 202 4.72 22.85 15.53
N ALA A 203 5.33 21.82 16.08
CA ALA A 203 6.48 21.15 15.47
C ALA A 203 6.16 20.59 14.09
N LEU A 204 5.02 19.88 13.93
CA LEU A 204 4.59 19.36 12.64
C LEU A 204 4.34 20.47 11.62
N GLN A 205 3.70 21.57 12.02
CA GLN A 205 3.46 22.73 11.14
C GLN A 205 4.76 23.37 10.67
N SER A 206 5.77 23.47 11.54
CA SER A 206 7.09 24.02 11.18
C SER A 206 7.86 23.15 10.18
N LEU A 207 7.54 21.85 10.11
CA LEU A 207 8.16 20.93 9.16
C LEU A 207 7.51 20.95 7.77
N MET A 208 6.29 21.49 7.62
CA MET A 208 5.60 21.48 6.33
C MET A 208 6.32 22.24 5.23
N PRO A 209 6.88 23.43 5.48
CA PRO A 209 7.59 24.18 4.44
C PRO A 209 8.84 23.50 3.89
N ILE A 210 9.44 22.59 4.66
CA ILE A 210 10.66 21.85 4.25
C ILE A 210 10.36 20.46 3.72
N LYS A 211 9.08 20.08 3.63
CA LYS A 211 8.69 18.83 2.99
C LYS A 211 9.09 18.85 1.51
N PRO A 212 9.86 17.85 1.01
CA PRO A 212 10.25 17.83 -0.39
C PRO A 212 9.03 17.73 -1.30
N GLU A 213 9.02 18.50 -2.37
CA GLU A 213 7.95 18.47 -3.39
C GLU A 213 7.89 17.10 -4.09
N HIS A 214 9.06 16.52 -4.37
CA HIS A 214 9.19 15.21 -5.03
C HIS A 214 10.24 14.35 -4.35
N HIS A 215 10.07 13.03 -4.43
CA HIS A 215 11.12 12.07 -4.10
C HIS A 215 12.13 11.93 -5.25
N LEU A 216 13.30 11.38 -4.95
CA LEU A 216 14.41 11.24 -5.90
C LEU A 216 14.57 9.83 -6.49
N LEU A 217 13.54 8.96 -6.39
CA LEU A 217 13.61 7.59 -6.91
C LEU A 217 14.00 7.52 -8.39
N LYS A 218 13.52 8.47 -9.22
CA LYS A 218 13.90 8.54 -10.65
C LYS A 218 15.39 8.81 -10.87
N GLN A 219 16.07 9.33 -9.85
CA GLN A 219 17.51 9.60 -9.85
C GLN A 219 18.29 8.47 -9.15
N ASN A 220 17.63 7.33 -8.90
CA ASN A 220 18.16 6.19 -8.15
C ASN A 220 18.56 6.53 -6.70
N ASP A 221 17.96 7.56 -6.13
CA ASP A 221 18.11 7.93 -4.73
C ASP A 221 16.83 7.55 -3.98
N SER A 222 16.93 6.52 -3.15
CA SER A 222 15.85 6.00 -2.30
C SER A 222 15.88 6.58 -0.88
N GLY A 223 16.69 7.57 -0.63
CA GLY A 223 16.92 8.12 0.71
C GLY A 223 17.65 7.12 1.62
N ILE A 224 17.51 7.34 2.92
CA ILE A 224 18.15 6.49 3.96
C ILE A 224 17.37 5.20 4.27
N MET A 225 16.26 4.94 3.59
CA MET A 225 15.41 3.79 3.87
C MET A 225 16.07 2.49 3.37
N ALA A 226 16.49 1.65 4.32
CA ALA A 226 16.98 0.31 4.01
C ALA A 226 15.84 -0.58 3.49
N ASN A 227 14.69 -0.53 4.17
CA ASN A 227 13.46 -1.18 3.73
C ASN A 227 12.23 -0.37 4.17
N LEU A 228 11.10 -0.57 3.48
CA LEU A 228 9.89 0.21 3.69
C LEU A 228 9.12 -0.18 4.96
N SER A 229 9.37 -1.35 5.53
CA SER A 229 8.70 -1.82 6.76
C SER A 229 9.05 -0.97 7.99
N MET A 230 10.16 -0.24 7.96
CA MET A 230 10.58 0.64 9.07
C MET A 230 9.57 1.74 9.40
N ILE A 231 8.79 2.17 8.44
CA ILE A 231 7.80 3.26 8.56
C ILE A 231 6.40 2.86 8.06
N GLY A 232 6.10 1.57 8.09
CA GLY A 232 4.77 1.06 7.75
C GLY A 232 4.43 1.13 6.26
N GLY A 233 5.44 0.96 5.41
CA GLY A 233 5.30 0.87 3.95
C GLY A 233 5.04 -0.53 3.48
#